data_1e33a8f2c8a53ec9c54c776555d6e771
#
_entry.id   1e33a8f2c8a53ec9c54c776555d6e771
#
_cell.length_a   1.000
_cell.length_b   1.000
_cell.length_c   1.000
_cell.angle_alpha   90.00
_cell.angle_beta   90.00
_cell.angle_gamma   90.00
#
_symmetry.space_group_name_H-M   'P 1'
#
loop_
_entity.id
_entity.type
_entity.pdbx_description
1 polymer ?
#
loop_
_entity_poly.entity_id
_entity_poly.type
_entity_poly.pdbx_seq_one_letter_code
_entity_poly.pdbx_strand_id
1 'polypeptide(L)'
;SHSTTQTPNTSDFSAITALSPLDGRYAAKLAKLRPIMSEFGYLQYRVQVEMTWFVALSDAGFDEFKPLSKAARSHLLNIMANFSERDAQAIKDIEKVTNHDVKAVEYWLTGYFSGTGETKTWVKGKFDALPELHAMRGFVHFACTSEDINNTSHALQLKAGRDRVLLPALDGIITKLREMAHAYASVPMLSRTHGQTASPTTVGKEIANVMMRLAKARDNIARVSIMAKMNGAVGNYNAHLSAWPDFDWEAFSKGVIERAEPKANTTEYFGLGLTFQPYSIQIEPHDYMAEMFDATARANTILIDWARDVWAYVSLGYFKQKLKAGEIGSSTMPHKVNPIDFENAEGNLGMANAMLKHLSEKLPISRWQRDLTDSTVLRNMGVAFGYTTLAYNSMMVGLNKLELNETALNEDLNAAWEVLAEPIQTVMRRYGVQGAYEKLKEATRGNTVTAADLHQLIASLDIPEAEKTRLLAMTPASYV
;
A
#
# COMPACT_ATOMS: atom_id res chain seq x y z
N SER A 1 -23.40 51.23 -10.50
CA SER A 1 -23.86 49.84 -10.53
C SER A 1 -22.95 48.99 -9.65
N HIS A 2 -23.45 48.65 -8.47
CA HIS A 2 -22.74 47.69 -7.61
C HIS A 2 -22.93 46.30 -8.24
N SER A 3 -21.88 45.78 -8.89
CA SER A 3 -21.86 44.37 -9.24
C SER A 3 -21.73 43.58 -7.92
N THR A 4 -22.81 43.01 -7.47
CA THR A 4 -22.75 42.01 -6.42
C THR A 4 -22.07 40.77 -7.05
N THR A 5 -20.77 40.65 -6.85
CA THR A 5 -20.07 39.41 -7.08
C THR A 5 -20.71 38.36 -6.13
N GLN A 6 -21.58 37.51 -6.68
CA GLN A 6 -22.09 36.39 -5.91
C GLN A 6 -20.91 35.55 -5.49
N THR A 7 -20.69 35.41 -4.18
CA THR A 7 -19.76 34.39 -3.66
C THR A 7 -20.25 33.04 -4.13
N PRO A 8 -19.42 32.26 -4.84
CA PRO A 8 -19.82 30.92 -5.27
C PRO A 8 -20.31 30.11 -4.08
N ASN A 9 -21.43 29.41 -4.23
CA ASN A 9 -21.88 28.46 -3.21
C ASN A 9 -20.93 27.25 -3.20
N THR A 10 -19.94 27.28 -2.32
CA THR A 10 -18.92 26.23 -2.17
C THR A 10 -19.29 25.18 -1.13
N SER A 11 -20.53 25.20 -0.61
CA SER A 11 -21.02 24.21 0.36
C SER A 11 -21.32 22.86 -0.31
N ASP A 12 -21.57 22.83 -1.60
CA ASP A 12 -21.85 21.62 -2.35
C ASP A 12 -20.56 20.94 -2.78
N PHE A 13 -20.46 19.65 -2.47
CA PHE A 13 -19.30 18.86 -2.83
C PHE A 13 -19.28 18.55 -4.33
N SER A 14 -18.12 18.81 -4.95
CA SER A 14 -17.79 18.34 -6.29
C SER A 14 -16.26 18.13 -6.36
N ALA A 15 -15.77 17.53 -7.43
CA ALA A 15 -14.33 17.32 -7.59
C ALA A 15 -13.54 18.65 -7.54
N ILE A 16 -14.10 19.74 -8.08
CA ILE A 16 -13.41 21.03 -8.10
C ILE A 16 -13.44 21.73 -6.75
N THR A 17 -14.36 21.36 -5.86
CA THR A 17 -14.45 21.92 -4.51
C THR A 17 -13.93 20.96 -3.43
N ALA A 18 -13.41 19.80 -3.83
CA ALA A 18 -12.88 18.80 -2.91
C ALA A 18 -11.65 19.33 -2.16
N LEU A 19 -11.64 19.18 -0.84
CA LEU A 19 -10.49 19.57 -0.01
C LEU A 19 -9.32 18.62 -0.19
N SER A 20 -9.57 17.33 -0.38
CA SER A 20 -8.52 16.36 -0.67
C SER A 20 -8.27 16.27 -2.17
N PRO A 21 -6.99 16.35 -2.60
CA PRO A 21 -6.67 16.12 -4.01
C PRO A 21 -6.96 14.70 -4.48
N LEU A 22 -7.08 13.75 -3.56
CA LEU A 22 -7.44 12.37 -3.88
C LEU A 22 -8.85 12.26 -4.46
N ASP A 23 -9.76 13.13 -4.06
CA ASP A 23 -11.16 13.18 -4.53
C ASP A 23 -11.40 14.29 -5.55
N GLY A 24 -10.40 15.12 -5.82
CA GLY A 24 -10.42 16.18 -6.82
C GLY A 24 -9.47 15.87 -7.97
N ARG A 25 -8.31 16.54 -7.96
CA ARG A 25 -7.30 16.47 -9.02
C ARG A 25 -6.92 15.04 -9.43
N TYR A 26 -6.79 14.12 -8.47
CA TYR A 26 -6.31 12.76 -8.71
C TYR A 26 -7.41 11.68 -8.67
N ALA A 27 -8.66 12.08 -8.61
CA ALA A 27 -9.78 11.16 -8.42
C ALA A 27 -9.79 10.00 -9.42
N ALA A 28 -9.56 10.28 -10.71
CA ALA A 28 -9.58 9.27 -11.77
C ALA A 28 -8.47 8.22 -11.63
N LYS A 29 -7.36 8.55 -10.99
CA LYS A 29 -6.22 7.64 -10.78
C LYS A 29 -6.45 6.64 -9.65
N LEU A 30 -7.49 6.79 -8.88
CA LEU A 30 -7.80 5.98 -7.69
C LEU A 30 -9.07 5.14 -7.87
N ALA A 31 -9.50 4.93 -9.11
CA ALA A 31 -10.74 4.23 -9.43
C ALA A 31 -10.81 2.80 -8.83
N LYS A 32 -9.68 2.09 -8.77
CA LYS A 32 -9.64 0.73 -8.22
C LYS A 32 -9.74 0.70 -6.69
N LEU A 33 -9.22 1.73 -6.01
CA LEU A 33 -9.21 1.80 -4.56
C LEU A 33 -10.55 2.31 -4.00
N ARG A 34 -11.20 3.19 -4.73
CA ARG A 34 -12.41 3.90 -4.29
C ARG A 34 -13.55 2.96 -3.86
N PRO A 35 -13.91 1.90 -4.60
CA PRO A 35 -14.98 0.99 -4.17
C PRO A 35 -14.65 0.22 -2.89
N ILE A 36 -13.37 0.12 -2.53
CA ILE A 36 -12.91 -0.67 -1.38
C ILE A 36 -12.78 0.20 -0.13
N MET A 37 -12.08 1.34 -0.25
CA MET A 37 -11.64 2.13 0.91
C MET A 37 -12.51 3.37 1.17
N SER A 38 -13.55 3.57 0.40
CA SER A 38 -14.54 4.62 0.60
C SER A 38 -15.56 4.23 1.66
N GLU A 39 -16.42 5.17 2.04
CA GLU A 39 -17.58 4.88 2.88
C GLU A 39 -18.51 3.85 2.21
N PHE A 40 -18.63 3.92 0.87
CA PHE A 40 -19.34 2.88 0.11
C PHE A 40 -18.76 1.49 0.37
N GLY A 41 -17.44 1.34 0.28
CA GLY A 41 -16.78 0.06 0.57
C GLY A 41 -17.02 -0.39 2.01
N TYR A 42 -16.95 0.52 2.96
CA TYR A 42 -17.21 0.21 4.36
C TYR A 42 -18.65 -0.29 4.58
N LEU A 43 -19.64 0.37 3.99
CA LEU A 43 -21.04 -0.06 4.06
C LEU A 43 -21.26 -1.42 3.40
N GLN A 44 -20.66 -1.64 2.23
CA GLN A 44 -20.72 -2.92 1.54
C GLN A 44 -20.19 -4.07 2.39
N TYR A 45 -19.05 -3.88 3.04
CA TYR A 45 -18.47 -4.89 3.92
C TYR A 45 -19.27 -5.09 5.20
N ARG A 46 -19.88 -4.04 5.76
CA ARG A 46 -20.80 -4.20 6.89
C ARG A 46 -21.97 -5.11 6.52
N VAL A 47 -22.55 -4.92 5.36
CA VAL A 47 -23.64 -5.78 4.85
C VAL A 47 -23.14 -7.23 4.71
N GLN A 48 -21.96 -7.42 4.14
CA GLN A 48 -21.36 -8.75 3.98
C GLN A 48 -21.13 -9.44 5.35
N VAL A 49 -20.60 -8.72 6.31
CA VAL A 49 -20.34 -9.27 7.64
C VAL A 49 -21.66 -9.66 8.34
N GLU A 50 -22.65 -8.79 8.31
CA GLU A 50 -23.97 -9.07 8.89
C GLU A 50 -24.59 -10.32 8.29
N MET A 51 -24.57 -10.45 6.97
CA MET A 51 -25.15 -11.61 6.30
C MET A 51 -24.34 -12.87 6.52
N THR A 52 -23.03 -12.78 6.56
CA THR A 52 -22.15 -13.92 6.84
C THR A 52 -22.44 -14.48 8.24
N TRP A 53 -22.55 -13.62 9.23
CA TRP A 53 -22.92 -14.01 10.60
C TRP A 53 -24.30 -14.66 10.65
N PHE A 54 -25.28 -14.05 10.01
CA PHE A 54 -26.65 -14.54 9.93
C PHE A 54 -26.73 -15.95 9.32
N VAL A 55 -26.10 -16.15 8.18
CA VAL A 55 -26.09 -17.46 7.51
C VAL A 55 -25.36 -18.52 8.37
N ALA A 56 -24.25 -18.16 8.98
CA ALA A 56 -23.50 -19.05 9.87
C ALA A 56 -24.38 -19.49 11.07
N LEU A 57 -25.14 -18.57 11.66
CA LEU A 57 -26.08 -18.90 12.73
C LEU A 57 -27.14 -19.92 12.28
N SER A 58 -27.64 -19.80 11.05
CA SER A 58 -28.63 -20.75 10.53
C SER A 58 -28.04 -22.16 10.39
N ASP A 59 -26.75 -22.29 10.19
CA ASP A 59 -26.05 -23.55 10.03
C ASP A 59 -25.45 -24.10 11.34
N ALA A 60 -25.65 -23.40 12.45
CA ALA A 60 -25.06 -23.77 13.73
C ALA A 60 -25.74 -24.95 14.44
N GLY A 61 -26.91 -25.36 14.00
CA GLY A 61 -27.65 -26.48 14.58
C GLY A 61 -28.68 -26.09 15.65
N PHE A 62 -29.03 -24.82 15.75
CA PHE A 62 -30.04 -24.33 16.69
C PHE A 62 -31.45 -24.73 16.23
N ASP A 63 -32.28 -25.23 17.13
CA ASP A 63 -33.68 -25.55 16.83
C ASP A 63 -34.48 -24.33 16.42
N GLU A 64 -34.14 -23.17 16.93
CA GLU A 64 -34.83 -21.91 16.69
C GLU A 64 -34.44 -21.24 15.38
N PHE A 65 -33.35 -21.68 14.77
CA PHE A 65 -32.87 -21.15 13.51
C PHE A 65 -32.32 -22.26 12.61
N LYS A 66 -33.20 -22.88 11.87
CA LYS A 66 -32.86 -23.98 10.94
C LYS A 66 -32.08 -23.46 9.75
N PRO A 67 -31.29 -24.32 9.06
CA PRO A 67 -30.59 -23.92 7.85
C PRO A 67 -31.51 -23.26 6.82
N LEU A 68 -31.02 -22.17 6.27
CA LEU A 68 -31.74 -21.41 5.24
C LEU A 68 -31.91 -22.21 3.95
N SER A 69 -33.04 -22.04 3.29
CA SER A 69 -33.29 -22.60 1.97
C SER A 69 -32.29 -22.09 0.92
N LYS A 70 -32.17 -22.82 -0.17
CA LYS A 70 -31.38 -22.39 -1.33
C LYS A 70 -31.85 -21.04 -1.86
N ALA A 71 -33.17 -20.82 -1.91
CA ALA A 71 -33.73 -19.55 -2.35
C ALA A 71 -33.32 -18.38 -1.47
N ALA A 72 -33.34 -18.57 -0.13
CA ALA A 72 -32.91 -17.55 0.82
C ALA A 72 -31.43 -17.24 0.66
N ARG A 73 -30.57 -18.25 0.58
CA ARG A 73 -29.12 -18.08 0.39
C ARG A 73 -28.81 -17.34 -0.92
N SER A 74 -29.48 -17.71 -2.01
CA SER A 74 -29.33 -17.04 -3.31
C SER A 74 -29.74 -15.57 -3.24
N HIS A 75 -30.81 -15.26 -2.53
CA HIS A 75 -31.26 -13.88 -2.32
C HIS A 75 -30.22 -13.05 -1.57
N LEU A 76 -29.62 -13.59 -0.49
CA LEU A 76 -28.60 -12.91 0.27
C LEU A 76 -27.33 -12.67 -0.56
N LEU A 77 -26.91 -13.66 -1.34
CA LEU A 77 -25.77 -13.50 -2.26
C LEU A 77 -26.05 -12.43 -3.31
N ASN A 78 -27.28 -12.38 -3.81
CA ASN A 78 -27.70 -11.38 -4.80
C ASN A 78 -27.66 -9.96 -4.22
N ILE A 79 -28.07 -9.79 -2.95
CA ILE A 79 -27.95 -8.50 -2.24
C ILE A 79 -26.48 -8.04 -2.21
N MET A 80 -25.54 -8.93 -1.86
CA MET A 80 -24.11 -8.59 -1.83
C MET A 80 -23.55 -8.30 -3.24
N ALA A 81 -23.87 -9.14 -4.22
CA ALA A 81 -23.35 -9.02 -5.59
C ALA A 81 -23.81 -7.73 -6.29
N ASN A 82 -25.01 -7.25 -5.96
CA ASN A 82 -25.63 -6.09 -6.60
C ASN A 82 -25.65 -4.84 -5.72
N PHE A 83 -24.89 -4.84 -4.64
CA PHE A 83 -24.81 -3.67 -3.77
C PHE A 83 -24.26 -2.46 -4.54
N SER A 84 -25.02 -1.37 -4.54
CA SER A 84 -24.75 -0.18 -5.34
C SER A 84 -24.63 1.07 -4.48
N GLU A 85 -24.18 2.18 -5.09
CA GLU A 85 -24.19 3.48 -4.42
C GLU A 85 -25.58 3.90 -3.97
N ARG A 86 -26.62 3.52 -4.70
CA ARG A 86 -28.01 3.77 -4.33
C ARG A 86 -28.35 3.04 -3.01
N ASP A 87 -27.92 1.79 -2.88
CA ASP A 87 -28.10 1.02 -1.64
C ASP A 87 -27.36 1.65 -0.47
N ALA A 88 -26.12 2.07 -0.69
CA ALA A 88 -25.32 2.78 0.31
C ALA A 88 -26.00 4.09 0.71
N GLN A 89 -26.54 4.85 -0.23
CA GLN A 89 -27.25 6.09 0.06
C GLN A 89 -28.53 5.82 0.86
N ALA A 90 -29.24 4.74 0.54
CA ALA A 90 -30.44 4.34 1.31
C ALA A 90 -30.08 4.04 2.78
N ILE A 91 -28.96 3.37 3.02
CA ILE A 91 -28.46 3.15 4.40
C ILE A 91 -28.12 4.48 5.08
N LYS A 92 -27.44 5.39 4.39
CA LYS A 92 -27.13 6.72 4.91
C LYS A 92 -28.37 7.53 5.24
N ASP A 93 -29.42 7.40 4.45
CA ASP A 93 -30.69 8.09 4.72
C ASP A 93 -31.38 7.55 5.97
N ILE A 94 -31.30 6.25 6.22
CA ILE A 94 -31.79 5.62 7.45
C ILE A 94 -30.95 6.13 8.65
N GLU A 95 -29.63 6.21 8.50
CA GLU A 95 -28.72 6.72 9.55
C GLU A 95 -29.10 8.13 10.02
N LYS A 96 -29.51 9.01 9.11
CA LYS A 96 -29.96 10.37 9.46
C LYS A 96 -31.12 10.39 10.43
N VAL A 97 -31.97 9.35 10.41
CA VAL A 97 -33.11 9.22 11.31
C VAL A 97 -32.76 8.52 12.62
N THR A 98 -31.94 7.46 12.53
CA THR A 98 -31.57 6.62 13.69
C THR A 98 -30.39 7.16 14.50
N ASN A 99 -29.59 8.02 13.92
CA ASN A 99 -28.33 8.53 14.48
C ASN A 99 -27.33 7.43 14.87
N HIS A 100 -27.44 6.24 14.24
CA HIS A 100 -26.57 5.10 14.50
C HIS A 100 -26.25 4.37 13.19
N ASP A 101 -25.00 4.32 12.82
CA ASP A 101 -24.53 3.83 11.51
C ASP A 101 -24.73 2.32 11.32
N VAL A 102 -24.35 1.50 12.30
CA VAL A 102 -24.51 0.04 12.20
C VAL A 102 -25.99 -0.36 12.30
N LYS A 103 -26.76 0.33 13.12
CA LYS A 103 -28.21 0.10 13.23
C LYS A 103 -28.93 0.40 11.90
N ALA A 104 -28.43 1.40 11.16
CA ALA A 104 -28.97 1.71 9.84
C ALA A 104 -28.76 0.56 8.85
N VAL A 105 -27.61 -0.11 8.88
CA VAL A 105 -27.34 -1.31 8.08
C VAL A 105 -28.32 -2.44 8.44
N GLU A 106 -28.49 -2.69 9.74
CA GLU A 106 -29.43 -3.69 10.24
C GLU A 106 -30.84 -3.40 9.72
N TYR A 107 -31.32 -2.17 9.86
CA TYR A 107 -32.64 -1.78 9.41
C TYR A 107 -32.82 -1.86 7.89
N TRP A 108 -31.81 -1.54 7.11
CA TRP A 108 -31.87 -1.72 5.67
C TRP A 108 -32.06 -3.18 5.28
N LEU A 109 -31.47 -4.09 6.05
CA LEU A 109 -31.66 -5.53 5.85
C LEU A 109 -33.01 -6.01 6.35
N THR A 110 -33.32 -5.74 7.61
CA THR A 110 -34.47 -6.35 8.30
C THR A 110 -35.79 -5.63 8.11
N GLY A 111 -35.78 -4.37 7.72
CA GLY A 111 -36.93 -3.49 7.88
C GLY A 111 -37.06 -2.96 9.30
N TYR A 112 -37.91 -1.98 9.49
CA TYR A 112 -38.11 -1.33 10.78
C TYR A 112 -39.44 -0.59 10.82
N PHE A 113 -39.91 -0.29 12.04
CA PHE A 113 -41.06 0.58 12.23
C PHE A 113 -40.64 2.06 12.23
N SER A 114 -41.29 2.86 11.37
CA SER A 114 -41.17 4.31 11.34
C SER A 114 -42.39 4.96 11.97
N GLY A 115 -42.19 6.08 12.63
CA GLY A 115 -43.28 6.82 13.34
C GLY A 115 -43.50 6.33 14.78
N THR A 116 -44.49 6.93 15.44
CA THR A 116 -44.85 6.63 16.84
C THR A 116 -46.33 6.42 16.97
N GLY A 117 -46.76 5.58 17.92
CA GLY A 117 -48.15 5.31 18.24
C GLY A 117 -48.95 4.79 17.05
N GLU A 118 -50.10 5.40 16.78
CA GLU A 118 -50.98 4.98 15.68
C GLU A 118 -50.46 5.29 14.27
N THR A 119 -49.44 6.16 14.18
CA THR A 119 -48.78 6.50 12.92
C THR A 119 -47.63 5.56 12.58
N LYS A 120 -47.39 4.55 13.37
CA LYS A 120 -46.30 3.59 13.21
C LYS A 120 -46.52 2.74 11.96
N THR A 121 -45.62 2.79 11.00
CA THR A 121 -45.68 2.03 9.76
C THR A 121 -44.43 1.21 9.58
N TRP A 122 -44.56 0.02 8.99
CA TRP A 122 -43.43 -0.83 8.63
C TRP A 122 -42.76 -0.36 7.35
N VAL A 123 -41.46 -0.09 7.45
CA VAL A 123 -40.59 0.17 6.30
C VAL A 123 -39.90 -1.14 5.93
N LYS A 124 -40.12 -1.61 4.71
CA LYS A 124 -39.59 -2.90 4.23
C LYS A 124 -38.06 -2.87 4.14
N GLY A 125 -37.43 -3.94 4.62
CA GLY A 125 -36.03 -4.23 4.41
C GLY A 125 -35.84 -5.29 3.33
N LYS A 126 -34.59 -5.59 3.00
CA LYS A 126 -34.25 -6.58 1.96
C LYS A 126 -34.72 -8.00 2.31
N PHE A 127 -34.83 -8.32 3.58
CA PHE A 127 -35.30 -9.63 4.05
C PHE A 127 -36.81 -9.82 3.85
N ASP A 128 -37.55 -8.75 3.72
CA ASP A 128 -39.02 -8.81 3.48
C ASP A 128 -39.37 -9.40 2.13
N ALA A 129 -38.42 -9.57 1.22
CA ALA A 129 -38.65 -10.23 -0.07
C ALA A 129 -39.05 -11.71 0.06
N LEU A 130 -38.65 -12.38 1.16
CA LEU A 130 -38.92 -13.78 1.43
C LEU A 130 -39.51 -13.97 2.82
N PRO A 131 -40.65 -14.67 2.99
CA PRO A 131 -41.22 -14.92 4.33
C PRO A 131 -40.25 -15.60 5.30
N GLU A 132 -39.43 -16.52 4.81
CA GLU A 132 -38.42 -17.22 5.58
C GLU A 132 -37.41 -16.25 6.23
N LEU A 133 -36.93 -15.28 5.46
CA LEU A 133 -35.97 -14.29 5.96
C LEU A 133 -36.63 -13.29 6.92
N HIS A 134 -37.86 -12.87 6.58
CA HIS A 134 -38.61 -11.98 7.45
C HIS A 134 -38.84 -12.61 8.83
N ALA A 135 -39.20 -13.90 8.86
CA ALA A 135 -39.43 -14.63 10.11
C ALA A 135 -38.18 -14.73 10.98
N MET A 136 -36.98 -14.85 10.37
CA MET A 136 -35.72 -15.02 11.07
C MET A 136 -34.93 -13.71 11.25
N ARG A 137 -35.50 -12.57 10.91
CA ARG A 137 -34.83 -11.27 10.94
C ARG A 137 -34.21 -10.89 12.30
N GLY A 138 -34.76 -11.45 13.39
CA GLY A 138 -34.23 -11.22 14.74
C GLY A 138 -32.81 -11.75 14.95
N PHE A 139 -32.33 -12.63 14.08
CA PHE A 139 -30.97 -13.16 14.14
C PHE A 139 -29.94 -12.30 13.40
N VAL A 140 -30.36 -11.26 12.68
CA VAL A 140 -29.44 -10.26 12.16
C VAL A 140 -28.82 -9.52 13.33
N HIS A 141 -27.48 -9.36 13.32
CA HIS A 141 -26.73 -8.72 14.39
C HIS A 141 -26.86 -9.42 15.77
N PHE A 142 -27.25 -10.68 15.77
CA PHE A 142 -27.50 -11.43 17.01
C PHE A 142 -26.27 -11.52 17.87
N ALA A 143 -26.39 -11.09 19.12
CA ALA A 143 -25.32 -11.04 20.14
C ALA A 143 -24.12 -10.17 19.78
N CYS A 144 -24.13 -9.50 18.64
CA CYS A 144 -23.05 -8.62 18.21
C CYS A 144 -23.09 -7.26 18.92
N THR A 145 -21.91 -6.72 19.15
CA THR A 145 -21.73 -5.27 19.33
C THR A 145 -21.40 -4.64 17.97
N SER A 146 -21.59 -3.33 17.86
CA SER A 146 -21.27 -2.62 16.59
C SER A 146 -19.85 -2.87 16.11
N GLU A 147 -18.91 -2.95 17.04
CA GLU A 147 -17.50 -3.18 16.72
C GLU A 147 -17.21 -4.60 16.20
N ASP A 148 -18.02 -5.60 16.49
CA ASP A 148 -17.90 -6.90 15.84
C ASP A 148 -18.07 -6.76 14.34
N ILE A 149 -18.96 -5.89 13.90
CA ILE A 149 -19.20 -5.61 12.49
C ILE A 149 -18.14 -4.65 11.94
N ASN A 150 -17.82 -3.58 12.66
CA ASN A 150 -16.91 -2.54 12.20
C ASN A 150 -15.47 -3.04 12.05
N ASN A 151 -14.92 -3.73 13.06
CA ASN A 151 -13.54 -4.22 12.99
C ASN A 151 -13.37 -5.21 11.85
N THR A 152 -14.34 -6.08 11.67
CA THR A 152 -14.33 -7.09 10.59
C THR A 152 -14.44 -6.43 9.22
N SER A 153 -15.28 -5.39 9.10
CA SER A 153 -15.41 -4.61 7.86
C SER A 153 -14.12 -3.87 7.51
N HIS A 154 -13.48 -3.26 8.50
CA HIS A 154 -12.16 -2.62 8.27
C HIS A 154 -11.09 -3.65 7.88
N ALA A 155 -11.11 -4.83 8.47
CA ALA A 155 -10.21 -5.92 8.10
C ALA A 155 -10.41 -6.33 6.63
N LEU A 156 -11.67 -6.44 6.19
CA LEU A 156 -11.98 -6.75 4.78
C LEU A 156 -11.54 -5.64 3.84
N GLN A 157 -11.71 -4.38 4.21
CA GLN A 157 -11.20 -3.25 3.43
C GLN A 157 -9.68 -3.30 3.28
N LEU A 158 -8.97 -3.54 4.38
CA LEU A 158 -7.51 -3.63 4.37
C LEU A 158 -7.02 -4.81 3.53
N LYS A 159 -7.66 -5.96 3.67
CA LYS A 159 -7.32 -7.15 2.88
C LYS A 159 -7.50 -6.89 1.38
N ALA A 160 -8.66 -6.37 1.00
CA ALA A 160 -8.95 -6.07 -0.40
C ALA A 160 -8.04 -4.96 -0.95
N GLY A 161 -7.84 -3.89 -0.20
CA GLY A 161 -6.96 -2.78 -0.60
C GLY A 161 -5.51 -3.22 -0.77
N ARG A 162 -5.01 -4.02 0.16
CA ARG A 162 -3.67 -4.61 0.06
C ARG A 162 -3.55 -5.55 -1.14
N ASP A 163 -4.42 -6.56 -1.21
CA ASP A 163 -4.26 -7.68 -2.13
C ASP A 163 -4.64 -7.32 -3.57
N ARG A 164 -5.61 -6.42 -3.76
CA ARG A 164 -6.11 -6.05 -5.09
C ARG A 164 -5.51 -4.78 -5.64
N VAL A 165 -4.96 -3.90 -4.80
CA VAL A 165 -4.47 -2.59 -5.23
C VAL A 165 -2.99 -2.38 -4.90
N LEU A 166 -2.60 -2.41 -3.62
CA LEU A 166 -1.23 -2.07 -3.22
C LEU A 166 -0.21 -3.09 -3.71
N LEU A 167 -0.42 -4.37 -3.43
CA LEU A 167 0.54 -5.41 -3.82
C LEU A 167 0.69 -5.54 -5.34
N PRO A 168 -0.38 -5.55 -6.15
CA PRO A 168 -0.19 -5.56 -7.60
C PRO A 168 0.58 -4.37 -8.15
N ALA A 169 0.33 -3.16 -7.62
CA ALA A 169 1.06 -1.97 -8.03
C ALA A 169 2.55 -2.06 -7.66
N LEU A 170 2.84 -2.53 -6.44
CA LEU A 170 4.21 -2.72 -5.97
C LEU A 170 4.93 -3.83 -6.74
N ASP A 171 4.24 -4.93 -7.03
CA ASP A 171 4.76 -6.03 -7.85
C ASP A 171 5.13 -5.56 -9.26
N GLY A 172 4.33 -4.66 -9.84
CA GLY A 172 4.64 -4.04 -11.12
C GLY A 172 5.94 -3.25 -11.09
N ILE A 173 6.16 -2.46 -10.04
CA ILE A 173 7.40 -1.71 -9.84
C ILE A 173 8.60 -2.67 -9.67
N ILE A 174 8.45 -3.70 -8.85
CA ILE A 174 9.50 -4.70 -8.62
C ILE A 174 9.87 -5.40 -9.93
N THR A 175 8.89 -5.81 -10.72
CA THR A 175 9.10 -6.44 -12.03
C THR A 175 9.85 -5.52 -12.97
N LYS A 176 9.46 -4.25 -13.04
CA LYS A 176 10.13 -3.26 -13.87
C LYS A 176 11.58 -3.03 -13.45
N LEU A 177 11.83 -2.91 -12.16
CA LEU A 177 13.19 -2.77 -11.63
C LEU A 177 14.03 -4.00 -11.92
N ARG A 178 13.45 -5.21 -11.82
CA ARG A 178 14.16 -6.45 -12.17
C ARG A 178 14.55 -6.48 -13.64
N GLU A 179 13.65 -6.11 -14.53
CA GLU A 179 13.93 -6.01 -15.97
C GLU A 179 15.08 -5.04 -16.25
N MET A 180 15.05 -3.86 -15.63
CA MET A 180 16.09 -2.86 -15.75
C MET A 180 17.43 -3.35 -15.19
N ALA A 181 17.41 -4.02 -14.03
CA ALA A 181 18.60 -4.58 -13.41
C ALA A 181 19.29 -5.59 -14.35
N HIS A 182 18.53 -6.45 -14.98
CA HIS A 182 19.07 -7.40 -15.96
C HIS A 182 19.54 -6.72 -17.24
N ALA A 183 18.76 -5.78 -17.77
CA ALA A 183 19.12 -5.06 -18.99
C ALA A 183 20.44 -4.27 -18.85
N TYR A 184 20.69 -3.74 -17.67
CA TYR A 184 21.85 -2.88 -17.40
C TYR A 184 22.90 -3.54 -16.51
N ALA A 185 22.88 -4.87 -16.38
CA ALA A 185 23.76 -5.63 -15.49
C ALA A 185 25.24 -5.41 -15.77
N SER A 186 25.61 -5.17 -17.02
CA SER A 186 27.00 -4.97 -17.44
C SER A 186 27.36 -3.53 -17.80
N VAL A 187 26.47 -2.58 -17.57
CA VAL A 187 26.70 -1.16 -17.88
C VAL A 187 27.45 -0.51 -16.71
N PRO A 188 28.73 -0.13 -16.89
CA PRO A 188 29.51 0.48 -15.81
C PRO A 188 29.07 1.91 -15.54
N MET A 189 29.17 2.31 -14.28
CA MET A 189 28.81 3.63 -13.78
C MET A 189 29.71 3.99 -12.60
N LEU A 190 30.20 5.24 -12.55
CA LEU A 190 30.88 5.71 -11.36
C LEU A 190 29.92 5.75 -10.18
N SER A 191 30.35 5.19 -9.06
CA SER A 191 29.66 5.42 -7.78
C SER A 191 30.01 6.81 -7.24
N ARG A 192 29.15 7.32 -6.39
CA ARG A 192 29.42 8.53 -5.62
C ARG A 192 29.15 8.27 -4.15
N THR A 193 30.24 8.24 -3.38
CA THR A 193 30.15 8.22 -1.91
C THR A 193 30.47 9.63 -1.42
N HIS A 194 29.67 10.12 -0.48
CA HIS A 194 29.79 11.52 -0.02
C HIS A 194 29.71 12.54 -1.17
N GLY A 195 28.99 12.20 -2.26
CA GLY A 195 28.89 13.02 -3.45
C GLY A 195 30.15 13.04 -4.30
N GLN A 196 31.22 12.34 -3.93
CA GLN A 196 32.48 12.28 -4.66
C GLN A 196 32.57 11.02 -5.51
N THR A 197 33.28 11.11 -6.63
CA THR A 197 33.54 9.95 -7.48
C THR A 197 34.31 8.88 -6.69
N ALA A 198 33.86 7.66 -6.82
CA ALA A 198 34.38 6.51 -6.09
C ALA A 198 34.45 5.30 -7.00
N SER A 199 34.68 4.12 -6.41
CA SER A 199 34.75 2.86 -7.18
C SER A 199 33.58 2.71 -8.14
N PRO A 200 33.85 2.31 -9.38
CA PRO A 200 32.78 2.02 -10.32
C PRO A 200 31.87 0.88 -9.86
N THR A 201 30.65 0.96 -10.28
CA THR A 201 29.62 -0.09 -10.11
C THR A 201 28.97 -0.34 -11.47
N THR A 202 27.91 -1.15 -11.51
CA THR A 202 27.07 -1.24 -12.69
C THR A 202 25.69 -0.67 -12.39
N VAL A 203 25.07 -0.08 -13.40
CA VAL A 203 23.71 0.46 -13.28
C VAL A 203 22.75 -0.64 -12.83
N GLY A 204 22.87 -1.83 -13.42
CA GLY A 204 22.00 -2.94 -13.06
C GLY A 204 22.13 -3.39 -11.63
N LYS A 205 23.35 -3.40 -11.07
CA LYS A 205 23.57 -3.79 -9.67
C LYS A 205 22.96 -2.76 -8.71
N GLU A 206 23.07 -1.48 -9.00
CA GLU A 206 22.47 -0.43 -8.19
C GLU A 206 20.92 -0.53 -8.19
N ILE A 207 20.36 -0.83 -9.35
CA ILE A 207 18.92 -1.08 -9.45
C ILE A 207 18.52 -2.36 -8.71
N ALA A 208 19.32 -3.43 -8.82
CA ALA A 208 19.08 -4.69 -8.11
C ALA A 208 19.04 -4.51 -6.58
N ASN A 209 19.87 -3.63 -6.03
CA ASN A 209 19.84 -3.31 -4.60
C ASN A 209 18.45 -2.79 -4.18
N VAL A 210 17.92 -1.83 -4.89
CA VAL A 210 16.59 -1.26 -4.61
C VAL A 210 15.51 -2.32 -4.79
N MET A 211 15.58 -3.07 -5.89
CA MET A 211 14.61 -4.12 -6.20
C MET A 211 14.55 -5.18 -5.09
N MET A 212 15.69 -5.64 -4.59
CA MET A 212 15.74 -6.64 -3.53
C MET A 212 15.22 -6.10 -2.19
N ARG A 213 15.54 -4.87 -1.85
CA ARG A 213 15.00 -4.21 -0.66
C ARG A 213 13.48 -4.11 -0.75
N LEU A 214 12.98 -3.70 -1.90
CA LEU A 214 11.55 -3.53 -2.14
C LEU A 214 10.80 -4.87 -2.14
N ALA A 215 11.38 -5.92 -2.74
CA ALA A 215 10.79 -7.26 -2.72
C ALA A 215 10.64 -7.79 -1.30
N LYS A 216 11.63 -7.58 -0.44
CA LYS A 216 11.55 -7.95 0.97
C LYS A 216 10.47 -7.16 1.70
N ALA A 217 10.41 -5.86 1.47
CA ALA A 217 9.40 -5.00 2.08
C ALA A 217 7.99 -5.38 1.61
N ARG A 218 7.85 -5.73 0.34
CA ARG A 218 6.60 -6.24 -0.24
C ARG A 218 6.13 -7.50 0.47
N ASP A 219 7.02 -8.46 0.70
CA ASP A 219 6.69 -9.70 1.38
C ASP A 219 6.29 -9.46 2.83
N ASN A 220 6.90 -8.47 3.50
CA ASN A 220 6.51 -8.08 4.85
C ASN A 220 5.08 -7.51 4.91
N ILE A 221 4.67 -6.74 3.90
CA ILE A 221 3.27 -6.27 3.78
C ILE A 221 2.33 -7.46 3.56
N ALA A 222 2.65 -8.33 2.62
CA ALA A 222 1.82 -9.48 2.25
C ALA A 222 1.64 -10.47 3.40
N ARG A 223 2.62 -10.58 4.29
CA ARG A 223 2.68 -11.56 5.37
C ARG A 223 1.84 -11.17 6.58
N VAL A 224 1.42 -9.92 6.71
CA VAL A 224 0.65 -9.47 7.86
C VAL A 224 -0.68 -10.23 7.91
N SER A 225 -0.92 -10.90 9.03
CA SER A 225 -2.20 -11.55 9.29
C SER A 225 -3.27 -10.49 9.57
N ILE A 226 -4.34 -10.51 8.80
CA ILE A 226 -5.44 -9.56 8.96
C ILE A 226 -6.46 -10.17 9.90
N MET A 227 -6.63 -9.55 11.04
CA MET A 227 -7.35 -10.11 12.16
C MET A 227 -8.75 -9.54 12.34
N ALA A 228 -9.63 -10.34 12.93
CA ALA A 228 -10.96 -9.91 13.28
C ALA A 228 -11.43 -10.59 14.57
N LYS A 229 -12.38 -9.96 15.22
CA LYS A 229 -13.08 -10.51 16.39
C LYS A 229 -14.58 -10.40 16.18
N MET A 230 -15.32 -11.40 16.63
CA MET A 230 -16.79 -11.39 16.70
C MET A 230 -17.21 -12.08 18.02
N ASN A 231 -17.00 -11.41 19.13
CA ASN A 231 -17.11 -11.97 20.47
C ASN A 231 -17.86 -11.08 21.47
N GLY A 232 -18.57 -10.07 20.96
CA GLY A 232 -19.46 -9.24 21.76
C GLY A 232 -18.83 -7.99 22.35
N ALA A 233 -19.56 -7.35 23.23
CA ALA A 233 -19.32 -5.98 23.69
C ALA A 233 -17.96 -5.76 24.36
N VAL A 234 -17.41 -6.79 25.01
CA VAL A 234 -16.12 -6.69 25.72
C VAL A 234 -15.21 -7.90 25.42
N GLY A 235 -15.54 -8.68 24.40
CA GLY A 235 -14.71 -9.79 23.95
C GLY A 235 -14.89 -11.10 24.70
N ASN A 236 -15.94 -11.25 25.49
CA ASN A 236 -16.13 -12.39 26.38
C ASN A 236 -17.38 -13.22 26.07
N TYR A 237 -18.05 -13.01 24.94
CA TYR A 237 -19.26 -13.72 24.53
C TYR A 237 -20.41 -13.65 25.54
N ASN A 238 -20.53 -12.56 26.29
CA ASN A 238 -21.54 -12.44 27.38
C ASN A 238 -22.97 -12.63 26.85
N ALA A 239 -23.33 -11.92 25.79
CA ALA A 239 -24.66 -12.02 25.21
C ALA A 239 -24.89 -13.38 24.53
N HIS A 240 -23.90 -13.92 23.88
CA HIS A 240 -23.96 -15.22 23.23
C HIS A 240 -24.24 -16.34 24.25
N LEU A 241 -23.47 -16.37 25.32
CA LEU A 241 -23.60 -17.37 26.37
C LEU A 241 -24.90 -17.22 27.15
N SER A 242 -25.48 -16.02 27.22
CA SER A 242 -26.78 -15.84 27.85
C SER A 242 -27.90 -16.51 27.03
N ALA A 243 -27.77 -16.59 25.73
CA ALA A 243 -28.75 -17.20 24.85
C ALA A 243 -28.56 -18.73 24.73
N TRP A 244 -27.34 -19.18 24.50
CA TRP A 244 -26.97 -20.60 24.39
C TRP A 244 -25.72 -20.87 25.22
N PRO A 245 -25.85 -21.15 26.54
CA PRO A 245 -24.72 -21.26 27.44
C PRO A 245 -23.81 -22.46 27.20
N ASP A 246 -24.30 -23.50 26.54
CA ASP A 246 -23.54 -24.72 26.27
C ASP A 246 -22.96 -24.78 24.87
N PHE A 247 -23.16 -23.75 24.06
CA PHE A 247 -22.63 -23.70 22.69
C PHE A 247 -21.21 -23.14 22.70
N ASP A 248 -20.33 -23.74 21.88
CA ASP A 248 -18.93 -23.31 21.74
C ASP A 248 -18.84 -22.10 20.81
N TRP A 249 -19.07 -20.92 21.37
CA TRP A 249 -19.06 -19.66 20.63
C TRP A 249 -17.68 -19.28 20.13
N GLU A 250 -16.61 -19.64 20.83
CA GLU A 250 -15.25 -19.35 20.41
C GLU A 250 -14.91 -20.11 19.11
N ALA A 251 -15.18 -21.40 19.08
CA ALA A 251 -14.99 -22.21 17.87
C ALA A 251 -15.89 -21.72 16.73
N PHE A 252 -17.13 -21.32 17.03
CA PHE A 252 -18.06 -20.81 16.04
C PHE A 252 -17.55 -19.50 15.41
N SER A 253 -17.17 -18.52 16.22
CA SER A 253 -16.63 -17.24 15.74
C SER A 253 -15.37 -17.43 14.93
N LYS A 254 -14.48 -18.30 15.39
CA LYS A 254 -13.26 -18.66 14.64
C LYS A 254 -13.60 -19.22 13.25
N GLY A 255 -14.57 -20.12 13.20
CA GLY A 255 -15.02 -20.70 11.93
C GLY A 255 -15.59 -19.68 10.97
N VAL A 256 -16.38 -18.73 11.45
CA VAL A 256 -16.93 -17.65 10.63
C VAL A 256 -15.82 -16.74 10.08
N ILE A 257 -14.88 -16.35 10.92
CA ILE A 257 -13.80 -15.43 10.56
C ILE A 257 -12.80 -16.07 9.63
N GLU A 258 -12.38 -17.32 9.89
CA GLU A 258 -11.29 -17.97 9.16
C GLU A 258 -11.73 -18.74 7.93
N ARG A 259 -13.01 -19.05 7.80
CA ARG A 259 -13.50 -19.71 6.59
C ARG A 259 -13.22 -18.83 5.37
N ALA A 260 -12.69 -19.45 4.32
CA ALA A 260 -12.35 -18.72 3.10
C ALA A 260 -13.55 -17.99 2.50
N GLU A 261 -13.30 -16.83 1.91
CA GLU A 261 -14.35 -16.14 1.14
C GLU A 261 -14.87 -17.04 0.04
N PRO A 262 -16.21 -17.02 -0.25
CA PRO A 262 -16.75 -17.79 -1.34
C PRO A 262 -16.20 -17.30 -2.68
N LYS A 263 -15.86 -18.24 -3.54
CA LYS A 263 -15.47 -17.92 -4.92
C LYS A 263 -16.69 -17.40 -5.68
N ALA A 264 -16.47 -16.57 -6.68
CA ALA A 264 -17.52 -16.11 -7.57
C ALA A 264 -18.34 -17.32 -8.09
N ASN A 265 -19.66 -17.18 -8.09
CA ASN A 265 -20.61 -18.20 -8.56
C ASN A 265 -20.82 -19.42 -7.64
N THR A 266 -20.40 -19.37 -6.37
CA THR A 266 -20.77 -20.40 -5.40
C THR A 266 -21.92 -19.91 -4.53
N THR A 267 -22.87 -20.80 -4.23
CA THR A 267 -24.01 -20.53 -3.34
C THR A 267 -23.93 -21.32 -2.03
N GLU A 268 -22.80 -22.02 -1.80
CA GLU A 268 -22.76 -23.08 -0.80
C GLU A 268 -22.37 -22.59 0.60
N TYR A 269 -21.59 -21.53 0.71
CA TYR A 269 -21.17 -21.04 2.02
C TYR A 269 -20.78 -19.57 2.03
N PHE A 270 -20.71 -19.01 3.23
CA PHE A 270 -20.24 -17.67 3.52
C PHE A 270 -19.01 -17.75 4.45
N GLY A 271 -18.01 -16.96 4.20
CA GLY A 271 -16.81 -16.89 5.00
C GLY A 271 -16.09 -15.57 4.77
N LEU A 272 -15.17 -15.20 5.66
CA LEU A 272 -14.51 -13.90 5.64
C LEU A 272 -13.04 -13.98 5.24
N GLY A 273 -12.41 -15.16 5.41
CA GLY A 273 -11.01 -15.35 5.03
C GLY A 273 -10.03 -14.49 5.84
N LEU A 274 -10.34 -14.23 7.10
CA LEU A 274 -9.52 -13.44 8.02
C LEU A 274 -8.90 -14.33 9.09
N THR A 275 -8.09 -13.73 9.96
CA THR A 275 -7.47 -14.45 11.08
C THR A 275 -8.21 -14.11 12.38
N PHE A 276 -8.60 -15.12 13.12
CA PHE A 276 -9.32 -14.98 14.39
C PHE A 276 -8.44 -14.40 15.50
N GLN A 277 -8.93 -13.35 16.17
CA GLN A 277 -8.28 -12.77 17.34
C GLN A 277 -9.01 -13.26 18.61
N PRO A 278 -8.41 -14.21 19.37
CA PRO A 278 -9.08 -14.76 20.56
C PRO A 278 -9.10 -13.79 21.75
N TYR A 279 -8.13 -12.91 21.86
CA TYR A 279 -7.98 -11.99 22.97
C TYR A 279 -8.26 -10.56 22.55
N SER A 280 -9.49 -10.14 22.65
CA SER A 280 -9.93 -8.80 22.29
C SER A 280 -10.69 -8.14 23.44
N ILE A 281 -11.05 -6.90 23.21
CA ILE A 281 -11.93 -6.10 24.07
C ILE A 281 -13.18 -5.76 23.25
N GLN A 282 -13.77 -4.59 23.39
CA GLN A 282 -14.84 -4.21 22.47
C GLN A 282 -14.34 -4.15 21.02
N ILE A 283 -13.10 -3.70 20.85
CA ILE A 283 -12.42 -3.67 19.54
C ILE A 283 -11.47 -4.86 19.39
N GLU A 284 -11.12 -5.16 18.16
CA GLU A 284 -9.87 -5.83 17.85
C GLU A 284 -8.75 -4.81 18.12
N PRO A 285 -7.65 -5.15 18.84
CA PRO A 285 -6.71 -4.14 19.37
C PRO A 285 -5.91 -3.34 18.33
N HIS A 286 -6.02 -3.64 17.05
CA HIS A 286 -5.39 -2.92 15.94
C HIS A 286 -3.87 -3.06 15.80
N ASP A 287 -3.23 -3.94 16.54
CA ASP A 287 -1.78 -4.15 16.40
C ASP A 287 -1.41 -4.66 15.01
N TYR A 288 -2.25 -5.52 14.40
CA TYR A 288 -2.01 -5.99 13.04
C TYR A 288 -2.10 -4.85 12.01
N MET A 289 -3.00 -3.89 12.25
CA MET A 289 -3.11 -2.70 11.39
C MET A 289 -1.84 -1.87 11.46
N ALA A 290 -1.34 -1.64 12.68
CA ALA A 290 -0.08 -0.94 12.91
C ALA A 290 1.08 -1.64 12.19
N GLU A 291 1.16 -2.96 12.29
CA GLU A 291 2.16 -3.76 11.59
C GLU A 291 2.08 -3.57 10.07
N MET A 292 0.87 -3.60 9.51
CA MET A 292 0.65 -3.38 8.08
C MET A 292 1.04 -1.97 7.64
N PHE A 293 0.65 -0.95 8.41
CA PHE A 293 0.96 0.44 8.11
C PHE A 293 2.47 0.72 8.21
N ASP A 294 3.14 0.14 9.21
CA ASP A 294 4.59 0.24 9.35
C ASP A 294 5.31 -0.45 8.18
N ALA A 295 4.86 -1.64 7.79
CA ALA A 295 5.44 -2.36 6.67
C ALA A 295 5.25 -1.60 5.35
N THR A 296 4.09 -0.98 5.15
CA THR A 296 3.80 -0.15 3.97
C THR A 296 4.67 1.11 3.96
N ALA A 297 4.81 1.78 5.10
CA ALA A 297 5.67 2.95 5.24
C ALA A 297 7.13 2.62 4.94
N ARG A 298 7.61 1.44 5.33
CA ARG A 298 8.98 1.00 5.01
C ARG A 298 9.17 0.82 3.50
N ALA A 299 8.24 0.20 2.80
CA ALA A 299 8.30 0.10 1.34
C ALA A 299 8.32 1.49 0.69
N ASN A 300 7.50 2.39 1.20
CA ASN A 300 7.44 3.77 0.72
C ASN A 300 8.76 4.52 0.94
N THR A 301 9.43 4.29 2.07
CA THR A 301 10.74 4.89 2.37
C THR A 301 11.81 4.42 1.38
N ILE A 302 11.79 3.14 1.00
CA ILE A 302 12.70 2.61 -0.03
C ILE A 302 12.46 3.31 -1.37
N LEU A 303 11.20 3.53 -1.73
CA LEU A 303 10.86 4.23 -2.99
C LEU A 303 11.20 5.72 -2.94
N ILE A 304 11.12 6.36 -1.80
CA ILE A 304 11.60 7.75 -1.62
C ILE A 304 13.11 7.83 -1.88
N ASP A 305 13.87 6.92 -1.29
CA ASP A 305 15.31 6.82 -1.50
C ASP A 305 15.63 6.65 -2.98
N TRP A 306 14.97 5.71 -3.65
CA TRP A 306 15.12 5.48 -5.08
C TRP A 306 14.73 6.70 -5.93
N ALA A 307 13.63 7.36 -5.63
CA ALA A 307 13.19 8.54 -6.35
C ALA A 307 14.23 9.67 -6.28
N ARG A 308 14.86 9.87 -5.13
CA ARG A 308 15.93 10.85 -4.94
C ARG A 308 17.17 10.50 -5.74
N ASP A 309 17.55 9.22 -5.77
CA ASP A 309 18.70 8.77 -6.57
C ASP A 309 18.45 8.95 -8.07
N VAL A 310 17.27 8.60 -8.57
CA VAL A 310 16.90 8.81 -9.97
C VAL A 310 16.96 10.30 -10.33
N TRP A 311 16.41 11.13 -9.46
CA TRP A 311 16.48 12.59 -9.63
C TRP A 311 17.92 13.07 -9.78
N ALA A 312 18.81 12.57 -8.94
CA ALA A 312 20.24 12.89 -8.98
C ALA A 312 20.91 12.36 -10.26
N TYR A 313 20.59 11.14 -10.68
CA TYR A 313 21.12 10.57 -11.93
C TYR A 313 20.62 11.31 -13.16
N VAL A 314 19.40 11.80 -13.16
CA VAL A 314 18.90 12.70 -14.22
C VAL A 314 19.69 14.01 -14.21
N SER A 315 19.97 14.56 -13.04
CA SER A 315 20.79 15.78 -12.89
C SER A 315 22.20 15.60 -13.43
N LEU A 316 22.79 14.41 -13.27
CA LEU A 316 24.12 14.09 -13.80
C LEU A 316 24.10 13.75 -15.31
N GLY A 317 22.92 13.64 -15.90
CA GLY A 317 22.77 13.24 -17.30
C GLY A 317 22.92 11.73 -17.53
N TYR A 318 23.00 10.91 -16.48
CA TYR A 318 23.12 9.45 -16.62
C TYR A 318 21.84 8.80 -17.09
N PHE A 319 20.70 9.31 -16.62
CA PHE A 319 19.37 8.96 -17.14
C PHE A 319 18.76 10.15 -17.87
N LYS A 320 17.98 9.83 -18.90
CA LYS A 320 17.11 10.77 -19.61
C LYS A 320 15.67 10.30 -19.46
N GLN A 321 14.74 11.21 -19.60
CA GLN A 321 13.32 10.86 -19.65
C GLN A 321 12.77 11.08 -21.05
N LYS A 322 12.04 10.06 -21.56
CA LYS A 322 11.31 10.15 -22.82
C LYS A 322 10.11 11.08 -22.63
N LEU A 323 9.86 11.93 -23.62
CA LEU A 323 8.58 12.63 -23.71
C LEU A 323 7.55 11.72 -24.40
N LYS A 324 6.35 11.64 -23.85
CA LYS A 324 5.22 11.10 -24.57
C LYS A 324 4.84 12.04 -25.71
N ALA A 325 4.31 11.47 -26.81
CA ALA A 325 3.80 12.27 -27.93
C ALA A 325 2.80 13.32 -27.42
N GLY A 326 3.03 14.58 -27.72
CA GLY A 326 2.19 15.69 -27.31
C GLY A 326 2.52 16.31 -25.94
N GLU A 327 3.44 15.73 -25.16
CA GLU A 327 3.90 16.34 -23.91
C GLU A 327 4.87 17.49 -24.17
N ILE A 328 4.77 18.52 -23.33
CA ILE A 328 5.69 19.65 -23.31
C ILE A 328 6.63 19.46 -22.12
N GLY A 329 7.96 19.43 -22.35
CA GLY A 329 8.95 19.23 -21.29
C GLY A 329 9.01 20.38 -20.30
N SER A 330 9.08 21.60 -20.80
CA SER A 330 9.05 22.83 -20.03
C SER A 330 8.33 23.91 -20.84
N SER A 331 7.60 24.78 -20.17
CA SER A 331 6.86 25.88 -20.82
C SER A 331 7.78 26.92 -21.46
N THR A 332 9.00 27.11 -20.95
CA THR A 332 9.94 28.15 -21.41
C THR A 332 11.22 27.56 -22.02
N MET A 333 11.59 26.34 -21.68
CA MET A 333 12.81 25.67 -22.15
C MET A 333 12.45 24.26 -22.66
N PRO A 334 12.10 24.12 -23.95
CA PRO A 334 11.61 22.83 -24.50
C PRO A 334 12.57 21.65 -24.37
N HIS A 335 13.90 21.90 -24.31
CA HIS A 335 14.92 20.88 -24.11
C HIS A 335 14.96 20.31 -22.67
N LYS A 336 14.31 21.00 -21.72
CA LYS A 336 14.34 20.69 -20.30
C LYS A 336 13.21 19.72 -19.97
N VAL A 337 13.52 18.44 -19.83
CA VAL A 337 12.56 17.40 -19.45
C VAL A 337 12.71 17.11 -17.98
N ASN A 338 11.76 17.57 -17.17
CA ASN A 338 11.80 17.45 -15.72
C ASN A 338 11.38 16.03 -15.27
N PRO A 339 12.03 15.48 -14.21
CA PRO A 339 11.66 14.17 -13.66
C PRO A 339 10.41 14.27 -12.77
N ILE A 340 9.31 14.81 -13.30
CA ILE A 340 8.10 15.16 -12.55
C ILE A 340 7.41 13.95 -11.91
N ASP A 341 7.49 12.79 -12.53
CA ASP A 341 6.84 11.59 -11.99
C ASP A 341 7.54 11.11 -10.71
N PHE A 342 8.86 11.21 -10.66
CA PHE A 342 9.63 10.87 -9.46
C PHE A 342 9.45 11.90 -8.36
N GLU A 343 9.35 13.18 -8.70
CA GLU A 343 9.06 14.24 -7.74
C GLU A 343 7.65 14.09 -7.16
N ASN A 344 6.66 13.80 -8.00
CA ASN A 344 5.30 13.54 -7.58
C ASN A 344 5.23 12.30 -6.68
N ALA A 345 5.92 11.22 -7.06
CA ALA A 345 6.00 10.01 -6.24
C ALA A 345 6.61 10.32 -4.87
N GLU A 346 7.73 11.01 -4.82
CA GLU A 346 8.38 11.37 -3.55
C GLU A 346 7.45 12.17 -2.64
N GLY A 347 6.80 13.19 -3.18
CA GLY A 347 5.87 14.05 -2.43
C GLY A 347 4.71 13.27 -1.84
N ASN A 348 4.07 12.43 -2.65
CA ASN A 348 2.92 11.64 -2.21
C ASN A 348 3.30 10.49 -1.28
N LEU A 349 4.48 9.89 -1.43
CA LEU A 349 5.01 8.91 -0.49
C LEU A 349 5.23 9.54 0.89
N GLY A 350 5.71 10.78 0.94
CA GLY A 350 5.84 11.52 2.18
C GLY A 350 4.51 11.77 2.87
N MET A 351 3.50 12.18 2.11
CA MET A 351 2.13 12.33 2.62
C MET A 351 1.58 11.02 3.15
N ALA A 352 1.75 9.94 2.38
CA ALA A 352 1.32 8.60 2.80
C ALA A 352 1.99 8.18 4.11
N ASN A 353 3.30 8.35 4.22
CA ASN A 353 4.06 7.95 5.41
C ASN A 353 3.65 8.73 6.66
N ALA A 354 3.38 10.02 6.55
CA ALA A 354 2.89 10.81 7.68
C ALA A 354 1.58 10.22 8.22
N MET A 355 0.66 9.86 7.33
CA MET A 355 -0.63 9.27 7.70
C MET A 355 -0.46 7.84 8.24
N LEU A 356 0.30 6.99 7.54
CA LEU A 356 0.54 5.61 7.93
C LEU A 356 1.20 5.52 9.31
N LYS A 357 2.17 6.38 9.59
CA LYS A 357 2.86 6.41 10.89
C LYS A 357 1.94 6.86 12.01
N HIS A 358 1.11 7.86 11.78
CA HIS A 358 0.15 8.29 12.78
C HIS A 358 -0.88 7.20 13.08
N LEU A 359 -1.41 6.54 12.05
CA LEU A 359 -2.34 5.42 12.22
C LEU A 359 -1.70 4.27 13.00
N SER A 360 -0.45 3.93 12.70
CA SER A 360 0.31 2.90 13.41
C SER A 360 0.49 3.22 14.88
N GLU A 361 0.82 4.46 15.20
CA GLU A 361 1.04 4.90 16.60
C GLU A 361 -0.26 5.04 17.38
N LYS A 362 -1.31 5.52 16.73
CA LYS A 362 -2.58 5.87 17.39
C LYS A 362 -3.49 4.67 17.63
N LEU A 363 -3.69 3.82 16.62
CA LEU A 363 -4.74 2.80 16.65
C LEU A 363 -4.60 1.78 17.78
N PRO A 364 -3.39 1.32 18.16
CA PRO A 364 -3.24 0.42 19.29
C PRO A 364 -3.54 1.06 20.65
N ILE A 365 -3.68 2.37 20.72
CA ILE A 365 -3.98 3.08 21.96
C ILE A 365 -5.48 3.32 22.06
N SER A 366 -6.11 2.71 23.04
CA SER A 366 -7.53 2.91 23.35
C SER A 366 -7.71 2.85 24.85
N ARG A 367 -8.52 3.76 25.41
CA ARG A 367 -8.74 3.80 26.87
C ARG A 367 -9.61 2.64 27.29
N TRP A 368 -9.14 1.90 28.29
CA TRP A 368 -9.83 0.76 28.87
C TRP A 368 -10.29 -0.23 27.79
N GLN A 369 -11.57 -0.58 27.74
CA GLN A 369 -12.08 -1.55 26.78
C GLN A 369 -12.36 -0.95 25.41
N ARG A 370 -12.52 0.34 25.32
CA ARG A 370 -12.53 1.14 24.09
C ARG A 370 -12.89 2.59 24.36
N ASP A 371 -12.25 3.52 23.65
CA ASP A 371 -12.77 4.86 23.44
C ASP A 371 -13.10 5.07 21.94
N LEU A 372 -13.70 6.21 21.58
CA LEU A 372 -14.17 6.44 20.20
C LEU A 372 -13.07 6.96 19.26
N THR A 373 -11.86 7.22 19.74
CA THR A 373 -10.82 7.87 18.91
C THR A 373 -10.36 7.03 17.73
N ASP A 374 -10.44 5.71 17.82
CA ASP A 374 -10.15 4.81 16.71
C ASP A 374 -11.09 5.04 15.51
N SER A 375 -12.38 5.17 15.79
CA SER A 375 -13.38 5.42 14.74
C SER A 375 -13.09 6.71 13.97
N THR A 376 -12.62 7.75 14.64
CA THR A 376 -12.26 9.02 14.03
C THR A 376 -11.10 8.86 13.05
N VAL A 377 -10.02 8.19 13.45
CA VAL A 377 -8.82 8.07 12.62
C VAL A 377 -8.92 6.99 11.55
N LEU A 378 -9.69 5.92 11.80
CA LEU A 378 -9.89 4.85 10.82
C LEU A 378 -10.55 5.32 9.52
N ARG A 379 -11.29 6.42 9.55
CA ARG A 379 -11.86 7.05 8.35
C ARG A 379 -10.79 7.51 7.37
N ASN A 380 -9.53 7.59 7.79
CA ASN A 380 -8.40 8.05 6.99
C ASN A 380 -7.54 6.92 6.40
N MET A 381 -7.90 5.66 6.61
CA MET A 381 -7.17 4.52 6.00
C MET A 381 -7.12 4.63 4.48
N GLY A 382 -8.26 4.95 3.87
CA GLY A 382 -8.35 5.14 2.43
C GLY A 382 -7.51 6.30 1.91
N VAL A 383 -7.33 7.34 2.73
CA VAL A 383 -6.48 8.48 2.39
C VAL A 383 -5.00 8.04 2.35
N ALA A 384 -4.55 7.29 3.36
CA ALA A 384 -3.18 6.76 3.41
C ALA A 384 -2.90 5.83 2.23
N PHE A 385 -3.82 4.92 1.93
CA PHE A 385 -3.70 4.00 0.79
C PHE A 385 -3.82 4.74 -0.55
N GLY A 386 -4.60 5.80 -0.59
CA GLY A 386 -4.77 6.65 -1.77
C GLY A 386 -3.47 7.35 -2.15
N TYR A 387 -2.80 8.00 -1.22
CA TYR A 387 -1.49 8.62 -1.47
C TYR A 387 -0.45 7.58 -1.87
N THR A 388 -0.45 6.42 -1.21
CA THR A 388 0.45 5.31 -1.54
C THR A 388 0.23 4.82 -2.97
N THR A 389 -1.02 4.55 -3.35
CA THR A 389 -1.40 4.09 -4.69
C THR A 389 -1.03 5.12 -5.76
N LEU A 390 -1.33 6.38 -5.50
CA LEU A 390 -1.00 7.48 -6.40
C LEU A 390 0.50 7.55 -6.66
N ALA A 391 1.30 7.45 -5.60
CA ALA A 391 2.75 7.46 -5.68
C ALA A 391 3.30 6.26 -6.46
N TYR A 392 2.77 5.06 -6.24
CA TYR A 392 3.19 3.87 -6.98
C TYR A 392 2.90 4.00 -8.47
N ASN A 393 1.76 4.56 -8.82
CA ASN A 393 1.40 4.82 -10.21
C ASN A 393 2.37 5.83 -10.86
N SER A 394 2.70 6.91 -10.16
CA SER A 394 3.66 7.91 -10.63
C SER A 394 5.05 7.31 -10.80
N MET A 395 5.49 6.48 -9.85
CA MET A 395 6.77 5.77 -9.93
C MET A 395 6.83 4.92 -11.20
N MET A 396 5.78 4.15 -11.48
CA MET A 396 5.74 3.30 -12.67
C MET A 396 5.77 4.10 -13.97
N VAL A 397 5.03 5.20 -14.03
CA VAL A 397 5.07 6.12 -15.19
C VAL A 397 6.49 6.65 -15.38
N GLY A 398 7.13 7.09 -14.31
CA GLY A 398 8.51 7.57 -14.36
C GLY A 398 9.50 6.51 -14.83
N LEU A 399 9.41 5.30 -14.28
CA LEU A 399 10.27 4.19 -14.67
C LEU A 399 10.13 3.84 -16.16
N ASN A 400 8.93 3.88 -16.70
CA ASN A 400 8.66 3.61 -18.11
C ASN A 400 9.20 4.70 -19.04
N LYS A 401 9.49 5.89 -18.54
CA LYS A 401 10.08 7.00 -19.30
C LYS A 401 11.62 7.03 -19.23
N LEU A 402 12.25 6.26 -18.35
CA LEU A 402 13.70 6.30 -18.17
C LEU A 402 14.45 5.64 -19.32
N GLU A 403 15.50 6.31 -19.78
CA GLU A 403 16.51 5.81 -20.72
C GLU A 403 17.89 6.05 -20.14
N LEU A 404 18.82 5.12 -20.37
CA LEU A 404 20.22 5.34 -20.06
C LEU A 404 20.87 6.25 -21.09
N ASN A 405 21.75 7.11 -20.60
CA ASN A 405 22.67 7.88 -21.43
C ASN A 405 24.06 7.28 -21.32
N GLU A 406 24.35 6.25 -22.09
CA GLU A 406 25.63 5.53 -22.02
C GLU A 406 26.81 6.43 -22.38
N THR A 407 26.64 7.42 -23.28
CA THR A 407 27.67 8.38 -23.62
C THR A 407 28.10 9.17 -22.39
N ALA A 408 27.15 9.69 -21.56
CA ALA A 408 27.48 10.43 -20.37
C ALA A 408 28.16 9.55 -19.32
N LEU A 409 27.69 8.31 -19.15
CA LEU A 409 28.31 7.33 -18.24
C LEU A 409 29.77 7.06 -18.63
N ASN A 410 30.04 6.82 -19.91
CA ASN A 410 31.36 6.52 -20.39
C ASN A 410 32.31 7.73 -20.32
N GLU A 411 31.83 8.93 -20.61
CA GLU A 411 32.61 10.17 -20.50
C GLU A 411 33.10 10.38 -19.07
N ASP A 412 32.21 10.21 -18.08
CA ASP A 412 32.57 10.36 -16.66
C ASP A 412 33.60 9.30 -16.24
N LEU A 413 33.39 8.04 -16.64
CA LEU A 413 34.33 6.96 -16.35
C LEU A 413 35.71 7.25 -16.94
N ASN A 414 35.78 7.65 -18.22
CA ASN A 414 37.04 7.92 -18.91
C ASN A 414 37.78 9.13 -18.35
N ALA A 415 37.10 10.02 -17.65
CA ALA A 415 37.69 11.18 -16.99
C ALA A 415 38.15 10.89 -15.55
N ALA A 416 37.86 9.73 -15.00
CA ALA A 416 38.04 9.41 -13.59
C ALA A 416 39.07 8.30 -13.32
N TRP A 417 40.25 8.39 -13.96
CA TRP A 417 41.31 7.38 -13.82
C TRP A 417 41.83 7.24 -12.40
N GLU A 418 41.66 8.23 -11.52
CA GLU A 418 42.03 8.21 -10.11
C GLU A 418 41.34 7.09 -9.34
N VAL A 419 40.19 6.59 -9.77
CA VAL A 419 39.48 5.48 -9.10
C VAL A 419 40.27 4.17 -9.15
N LEU A 420 41.21 4.03 -10.10
CA LEU A 420 42.08 2.87 -10.22
C LEU A 420 43.17 2.81 -9.15
N ALA A 421 43.33 3.87 -8.35
CA ALA A 421 44.23 3.84 -7.18
C ALA A 421 43.81 2.69 -6.22
N GLU A 422 42.56 2.41 -6.08
CA GLU A 422 42.05 1.33 -5.20
C GLU A 422 42.57 -0.06 -5.59
N PRO A 423 42.37 -0.56 -6.83
CA PRO A 423 42.88 -1.88 -7.22
C PRO A 423 44.37 -1.94 -7.25
N ILE A 424 45.06 -0.86 -7.67
CA ILE A 424 46.52 -0.81 -7.65
C ILE A 424 47.06 -0.95 -6.22
N GLN A 425 46.55 -0.16 -5.26
CA GLN A 425 46.92 -0.26 -3.89
C GLN A 425 46.64 -1.65 -3.31
N THR A 426 45.52 -2.24 -3.65
CA THR A 426 45.13 -3.57 -3.16
C THR A 426 46.11 -4.64 -3.62
N VAL A 427 46.54 -4.60 -4.89
CA VAL A 427 47.54 -5.52 -5.42
C VAL A 427 48.92 -5.27 -4.79
N MET A 428 49.32 -4.00 -4.59
CA MET A 428 50.54 -3.65 -3.92
C MET A 428 50.58 -4.24 -2.49
N ARG A 429 49.49 -4.15 -1.76
CA ARG A 429 49.40 -4.74 -0.42
C ARG A 429 49.50 -6.25 -0.44
N ARG A 430 48.86 -6.90 -1.43
CA ARG A 430 48.92 -8.36 -1.59
C ARG A 430 50.36 -8.85 -1.69
N TYR A 431 51.23 -8.10 -2.40
CA TYR A 431 52.61 -8.47 -2.66
C TYR A 431 53.60 -7.78 -1.72
N GLY A 432 53.11 -7.15 -0.65
CA GLY A 432 53.97 -6.55 0.39
C GLY A 432 54.82 -5.39 -0.09
N VAL A 433 54.39 -4.65 -1.11
CA VAL A 433 55.12 -3.49 -1.60
C VAL A 433 55.19 -2.42 -0.50
N GLN A 434 56.40 -2.04 -0.11
CA GLN A 434 56.60 -1.02 0.92
C GLN A 434 56.29 0.37 0.38
N GLY A 435 55.64 1.19 1.24
CA GLY A 435 55.31 2.56 0.89
C GLY A 435 54.22 2.67 -0.17
N ALA A 436 53.26 1.71 -0.21
CA ALA A 436 52.18 1.69 -1.19
C ALA A 436 51.38 2.99 -1.24
N TYR A 437 50.99 3.50 -0.07
CA TYR A 437 50.23 4.75 0.06
C TYR A 437 51.03 5.96 -0.45
N GLU A 438 52.30 6.06 -0.06
CA GLU A 438 53.17 7.17 -0.47
C GLU A 438 53.44 7.16 -1.96
N LYS A 439 53.63 5.99 -2.56
CA LYS A 439 53.82 5.85 -4.04
C LYS A 439 52.59 6.31 -4.79
N LEU A 440 51.39 5.93 -4.35
CA LEU A 440 50.14 6.39 -4.96
C LEU A 440 49.94 7.89 -4.77
N LYS A 441 50.17 8.39 -3.56
CA LYS A 441 50.07 9.82 -3.25
C LYS A 441 51.00 10.66 -4.10
N GLU A 442 52.22 10.22 -4.32
CA GLU A 442 53.19 10.90 -5.18
C GLU A 442 52.75 10.88 -6.64
N ALA A 443 52.25 9.73 -7.16
CA ALA A 443 51.79 9.57 -8.53
C ALA A 443 50.52 10.40 -8.82
N THR A 444 49.70 10.68 -7.80
CA THR A 444 48.42 11.39 -7.95
C THR A 444 48.49 12.86 -7.47
N ARG A 445 49.68 13.34 -7.09
CA ARG A 445 49.84 14.64 -6.46
C ARG A 445 49.62 15.81 -7.41
N GLY A 446 48.68 16.68 -7.03
CA GLY A 446 48.58 18.05 -7.52
C GLY A 446 47.90 18.27 -8.85
N ASN A 447 47.55 17.25 -9.65
CA ASN A 447 46.94 17.35 -10.94
C ASN A 447 45.93 16.23 -11.22
N THR A 448 45.14 16.39 -12.30
CA THR A 448 44.29 15.33 -12.79
C THR A 448 45.12 14.09 -13.13
N VAL A 449 44.77 12.95 -12.52
CA VAL A 449 45.44 11.67 -12.76
C VAL A 449 45.08 11.17 -14.17
N THR A 450 46.08 10.85 -14.95
CA THR A 450 45.92 10.31 -16.29
C THR A 450 46.22 8.82 -16.34
N ALA A 451 45.78 8.15 -17.41
CA ALA A 451 46.12 6.75 -17.64
C ALA A 451 47.66 6.57 -17.71
N ALA A 452 48.39 7.50 -18.32
CA ALA A 452 49.85 7.46 -18.42
C ALA A 452 50.51 7.48 -17.07
N ASP A 453 50.03 8.32 -16.13
CA ASP A 453 50.59 8.41 -14.75
C ASP A 453 50.46 7.08 -14.02
N LEU A 454 49.33 6.43 -14.12
CA LEU A 454 49.05 5.13 -13.46
C LEU A 454 49.85 4.00 -14.14
N HIS A 455 49.94 3.99 -15.47
CA HIS A 455 50.72 2.98 -16.21
C HIS A 455 52.22 3.07 -15.83
N GLN A 456 52.73 4.27 -15.69
CA GLN A 456 54.10 4.47 -15.27
C GLN A 456 54.32 3.92 -13.84
N LEU A 457 53.44 4.19 -12.92
CA LEU A 457 53.48 3.64 -11.55
C LEU A 457 53.45 2.11 -11.58
N ILE A 458 52.52 1.51 -12.28
CA ILE A 458 52.36 0.04 -12.38
C ILE A 458 53.61 -0.61 -12.93
N ALA A 459 54.21 -0.05 -13.99
CA ALA A 459 55.42 -0.57 -14.60
C ALA A 459 56.64 -0.56 -13.62
N SER A 460 56.64 0.36 -12.64
CA SER A 460 57.71 0.50 -11.63
C SER A 460 57.59 -0.44 -10.44
N LEU A 461 56.43 -1.14 -10.30
CA LEU A 461 56.17 -1.94 -9.10
C LEU A 461 56.91 -3.28 -9.13
N ASP A 462 57.40 -3.69 -7.96
CA ASP A 462 58.00 -5.03 -7.75
C ASP A 462 56.88 -6.05 -7.44
N ILE A 463 56.17 -6.44 -8.47
CA ILE A 463 55.08 -7.43 -8.45
C ILE A 463 55.25 -8.37 -9.66
N PRO A 464 54.61 -9.56 -9.66
CA PRO A 464 54.66 -10.47 -10.78
C PRO A 464 54.21 -9.83 -12.09
N GLU A 465 54.87 -10.18 -13.18
CA GLU A 465 54.56 -9.63 -14.52
C GLU A 465 53.10 -9.89 -14.97
N ALA A 466 52.54 -11.03 -14.62
CA ALA A 466 51.14 -11.34 -14.88
C ALA A 466 50.19 -10.31 -14.24
N GLU A 467 50.52 -9.88 -13.03
CA GLU A 467 49.74 -8.87 -12.32
C GLU A 467 49.88 -7.46 -12.93
N LYS A 468 51.11 -7.12 -13.35
CA LYS A 468 51.33 -5.85 -14.09
C LYS A 468 50.52 -5.81 -15.37
N THR A 469 50.54 -6.87 -16.13
CA THR A 469 49.78 -6.96 -17.38
C THR A 469 48.29 -6.75 -17.15
N ARG A 470 47.76 -7.39 -16.14
CA ARG A 470 46.36 -7.27 -15.75
C ARG A 470 45.99 -5.84 -15.35
N LEU A 471 46.83 -5.20 -14.52
CA LEU A 471 46.60 -3.82 -14.04
C LEU A 471 46.74 -2.81 -15.19
N LEU A 472 47.71 -3.01 -16.09
CA LEU A 472 47.90 -2.12 -17.24
C LEU A 472 46.73 -2.17 -18.23
N ALA A 473 46.02 -3.29 -18.30
CA ALA A 473 44.84 -3.44 -19.14
C ALA A 473 43.59 -2.85 -18.53
N MET A 474 43.59 -2.54 -17.23
CA MET A 474 42.43 -2.07 -16.50
C MET A 474 42.07 -0.62 -16.85
N THR A 475 40.77 -0.37 -17.01
CA THR A 475 40.20 0.97 -17.17
C THR A 475 39.16 1.21 -16.10
N PRO A 476 38.75 2.46 -15.84
CA PRO A 476 37.63 2.70 -14.93
C PRO A 476 36.38 1.90 -15.28
N ALA A 477 36.06 1.77 -16.57
CA ALA A 477 34.91 1.01 -17.05
C ALA A 477 35.03 -0.51 -16.84
N SER A 478 36.23 -1.05 -16.83
CA SER A 478 36.47 -2.48 -16.62
C SER A 478 36.61 -2.87 -15.15
N TYR A 479 36.75 -1.89 -14.26
CA TYR A 479 36.87 -2.10 -12.84
C TYR A 479 35.48 -2.12 -12.16
N VAL A 480 34.71 -3.16 -12.45
CA VAL A 480 33.35 -3.35 -11.93
C VAL A 480 33.11 -4.78 -11.48
#